data_53dea7cf847bbd34e0d150382d268e97
#
_entry.id   53dea7cf847bbd34e0d150382d268e97
#
_cell.length_a   1.000
_cell.length_b   1.000
_cell.length_c   1.000
_cell.angle_alpha   90.00
_cell.angle_beta   90.00
_cell.angle_gamma   90.00
#
_symmetry.space_group_name_H-M   'P 1'
#
loop_
_entity.id
_entity.type
_entity.pdbx_description
1 polymer ?
#
loop_
_entity_poly.entity_id
_entity_poly.type
_entity_poly.pdbx_seq_one_letter_code
_entity_poly.pdbx_strand_id
1 'polypeptide(L)'
;NGTKIAFLREGQLWKMNPDGTGRVKLTNSKIGIEGFSFSPDGKKVILIKSLPYHGSIQKNPDDLPKATGRLVTDLNYRHWDHYVESMPHPFVATFDGQTVKVQKDLLEGEPYECPMMPFGGVEQLAWSPNSKTIAYTCRKKTGVNYAISTDSDIYLYDVASGSTKNLCKPEGYKDPEINATKTMKTQAVNHQQGDLNMGYDTNPQFSPDGKYVAWQSMKNNGYESDRNRLCVYNLATGEKKYVAEKFDSNVDAFCWNADSKTLYFIGCWHACINMYQTNLNGDVRALTDDWMDFGSIQMLGNTGKILASRHSISQADELYVITP
;
A
#
# COMPACT_ATOMS: atom_id res chain seq x y z
N ASN A 1 7.24 -6.96 20.00
CA ASN A 1 7.63 -6.97 21.43
C ASN A 1 9.05 -6.42 21.66
N GLY A 2 9.75 -5.99 20.62
CA GLY A 2 11.08 -5.36 20.70
C GLY A 2 12.24 -6.29 21.07
N THR A 3 12.01 -7.60 21.19
CA THR A 3 13.04 -8.57 21.62
C THR A 3 13.86 -9.13 20.46
N LYS A 4 13.40 -8.97 19.23
CA LYS A 4 14.05 -9.43 18.00
C LYS A 4 13.90 -8.39 16.91
N ILE A 5 14.87 -8.35 16.00
CA ILE A 5 14.84 -7.61 14.75
C ILE A 5 14.65 -8.62 13.62
N ALA A 6 13.66 -8.42 12.77
CA ALA A 6 13.49 -9.16 11.52
C ALA A 6 14.02 -8.31 10.36
N PHE A 7 14.67 -8.94 9.39
CA PHE A 7 15.26 -8.24 8.24
C PHE A 7 15.37 -9.17 7.03
N LEU A 8 15.46 -8.57 5.85
CA LEU A 8 15.73 -9.28 4.61
C LEU A 8 17.23 -9.30 4.31
N ARG A 9 17.71 -10.44 3.88
CA ARG A 9 19.07 -10.63 3.37
C ARG A 9 19.07 -11.72 2.29
N GLU A 10 19.65 -11.41 1.14
CA GLU A 10 19.77 -12.35 0.01
C GLU A 10 18.43 -13.01 -0.35
N GLY A 11 17.35 -12.18 -0.43
CA GLY A 11 16.00 -12.66 -0.74
C GLY A 11 15.39 -13.60 0.30
N GLN A 12 15.89 -13.59 1.54
CA GLN A 12 15.37 -14.41 2.62
C GLN A 12 15.05 -13.59 3.86
N LEU A 13 14.05 -14.04 4.63
CA LEU A 13 13.71 -13.46 5.92
C LEU A 13 14.61 -14.05 7.02
N TRP A 14 15.17 -13.17 7.83
CA TRP A 14 16.05 -13.49 8.96
C TRP A 14 15.53 -12.81 10.23
N LYS A 15 15.98 -13.32 11.37
CA LYS A 15 15.86 -12.65 12.66
C LYS A 15 17.20 -12.59 13.39
N MET A 16 17.34 -11.61 14.30
CA MET A 16 18.51 -11.49 15.19
C MET A 16 18.12 -10.81 16.51
N ASN A 17 19.03 -10.79 17.45
CA ASN A 17 18.91 -9.98 18.65
C ASN A 17 19.13 -8.50 18.33
N PRO A 18 18.64 -7.54 19.17
CA PRO A 18 18.90 -6.12 18.97
C PRO A 18 20.39 -5.73 18.99
N ASP A 19 21.23 -6.51 19.65
CA ASP A 19 22.69 -6.34 19.68
C ASP A 19 23.41 -6.90 18.43
N GLY A 20 22.65 -7.41 17.43
CA GLY A 20 23.18 -7.97 16.20
C GLY A 20 23.61 -9.44 16.28
N THR A 21 23.53 -10.07 17.45
CA THR A 21 23.88 -11.48 17.64
C THR A 21 22.71 -12.41 17.31
N GLY A 22 22.92 -13.72 17.33
CA GLY A 22 21.87 -14.74 17.21
C GLY A 22 21.12 -14.68 15.88
N ARG A 23 21.80 -14.43 14.78
CA ARG A 23 21.21 -14.39 13.42
C ARG A 23 20.74 -15.75 13.00
N VAL A 24 19.45 -15.85 12.65
CA VAL A 24 18.80 -17.10 12.22
C VAL A 24 18.00 -16.83 10.95
N LYS A 25 18.22 -17.66 9.94
CA LYS A 25 17.43 -17.67 8.70
C LYS A 25 16.08 -18.32 8.95
N LEU A 26 14.99 -17.62 8.62
CA LEU A 26 13.61 -18.08 8.87
C LEU A 26 12.97 -18.73 7.64
N THR A 27 13.49 -18.44 6.44
CA THR A 27 12.95 -18.93 5.16
C THR A 27 14.02 -19.58 4.31
N ASN A 28 13.58 -20.46 3.41
CA ASN A 28 14.40 -21.02 2.36
C ASN A 28 13.57 -20.99 1.04
N SER A 29 13.22 -19.78 0.62
CA SER A 29 12.39 -19.56 -0.57
C SER A 29 13.24 -19.64 -1.83
N LYS A 30 12.74 -20.34 -2.87
CA LYS A 30 13.37 -20.36 -4.20
C LYS A 30 13.21 -19.02 -4.93
N ILE A 31 12.08 -18.36 -4.69
CA ILE A 31 11.80 -17.00 -5.18
C ILE A 31 12.17 -16.03 -4.06
N GLY A 32 12.94 -15.00 -4.36
CA GLY A 32 13.35 -13.99 -3.40
C GLY A 32 12.16 -13.34 -2.69
N ILE A 33 12.34 -13.02 -1.41
CA ILE A 33 11.38 -12.25 -0.62
C ILE A 33 11.80 -10.80 -0.70
N GLU A 34 10.87 -9.93 -1.12
CA GLU A 34 11.08 -8.51 -1.38
C GLU A 34 10.52 -7.62 -0.27
N GLY A 35 9.57 -8.14 0.51
CA GLY A 35 8.96 -7.44 1.63
C GLY A 35 8.32 -8.40 2.62
N PHE A 36 8.07 -7.95 3.85
CA PHE A 36 7.38 -8.74 4.86
C PHE A 36 6.66 -7.86 5.88
N SER A 37 5.58 -8.41 6.47
CA SER A 37 4.87 -7.79 7.59
C SER A 37 4.34 -8.87 8.53
N PHE A 38 4.75 -8.83 9.81
CA PHE A 38 4.22 -9.75 10.82
C PHE A 38 2.82 -9.35 11.28
N SER A 39 1.98 -10.35 11.52
CA SER A 39 0.69 -10.12 12.19
C SER A 39 0.89 -9.63 13.63
N PRO A 40 -0.04 -8.82 14.18
CA PRO A 40 0.06 -8.31 15.56
C PRO A 40 0.20 -9.42 16.62
N ASP A 41 -0.40 -10.59 16.41
CA ASP A 41 -0.27 -11.76 17.30
C ASP A 41 1.07 -12.50 17.16
N GLY A 42 1.90 -12.12 16.19
CA GLY A 42 3.20 -12.72 15.91
C GLY A 42 3.15 -14.16 15.39
N LYS A 43 1.99 -14.67 14.95
CA LYS A 43 1.82 -16.06 14.49
C LYS A 43 1.81 -16.22 12.98
N LYS A 44 1.68 -15.11 12.25
CA LYS A 44 1.67 -15.09 10.79
C LYS A 44 2.58 -13.99 10.26
N VAL A 45 2.93 -14.10 9.00
CA VAL A 45 3.68 -13.08 8.27
C VAL A 45 3.18 -13.01 6.84
N ILE A 46 3.03 -11.80 6.32
CA ILE A 46 2.90 -11.55 4.88
C ILE A 46 4.30 -11.55 4.30
N LEU A 47 4.50 -12.23 3.19
CA LEU A 47 5.73 -12.22 2.40
C LEU A 47 5.39 -11.73 0.99
N ILE A 48 6.13 -10.77 0.47
CA ILE A 48 6.01 -10.31 -0.92
C ILE A 48 7.04 -11.07 -1.75
N LYS A 49 6.59 -11.69 -2.85
CA LYS A 49 7.43 -12.41 -3.79
C LYS A 49 6.95 -12.16 -5.22
N SER A 50 7.87 -11.88 -6.14
CA SER A 50 7.54 -11.68 -7.55
C SER A 50 7.44 -13.02 -8.27
N LEU A 51 6.26 -13.34 -8.77
CA LEU A 51 5.99 -14.53 -9.57
C LEU A 51 6.26 -14.26 -11.05
N PRO A 52 6.76 -15.24 -11.81
CA PRO A 52 6.89 -15.10 -13.27
C PRO A 52 5.55 -14.72 -13.90
N TYR A 53 5.57 -13.71 -14.75
CA TYR A 53 4.40 -13.24 -15.49
C TYR A 53 4.70 -13.28 -17.00
N HIS A 54 3.81 -13.89 -17.76
CA HIS A 54 3.96 -14.09 -19.21
C HIS A 54 2.82 -13.45 -20.01
N GLY A 55 2.23 -12.36 -19.50
CA GLY A 55 1.05 -11.75 -20.11
C GLY A 55 1.31 -11.05 -21.43
N SER A 56 2.22 -10.08 -21.44
CA SER A 56 2.36 -9.15 -22.57
C SER A 56 3.65 -9.27 -23.36
N ILE A 57 4.64 -10.00 -22.86
CA ILE A 57 5.93 -10.18 -23.54
C ILE A 57 6.09 -11.63 -23.95
N GLN A 58 6.22 -11.86 -25.26
CA GLN A 58 6.51 -13.18 -25.79
C GLN A 58 8.03 -13.37 -25.90
N LYS A 59 8.48 -14.57 -25.54
CA LYS A 59 9.87 -14.97 -25.77
C LYS A 59 10.17 -15.05 -27.26
N ASN A 60 11.42 -14.74 -27.61
CA ASN A 60 11.92 -14.99 -28.95
C ASN A 60 11.80 -16.48 -29.27
N PRO A 61 11.56 -16.83 -30.56
CA PRO A 61 11.63 -18.21 -31.00
C PRO A 61 12.97 -18.87 -30.64
N ASP A 62 12.94 -20.15 -30.32
CA ASP A 62 14.13 -20.91 -29.91
C ASP A 62 15.22 -20.99 -31.02
N ASP A 63 14.83 -20.79 -32.25
CA ASP A 63 15.74 -20.72 -33.44
C ASP A 63 16.49 -19.38 -33.54
N LEU A 64 16.16 -18.40 -32.74
CA LEU A 64 16.81 -17.09 -32.71
C LEU A 64 17.43 -16.76 -31.34
N PRO A 65 18.33 -17.60 -30.81
CA PRO A 65 18.81 -17.48 -29.42
C PRO A 65 19.65 -16.22 -29.16
N LYS A 66 20.14 -15.54 -30.19
CA LYS A 66 20.88 -14.27 -30.08
C LYS A 66 20.04 -13.04 -30.34
N ALA A 67 18.75 -13.19 -30.65
CA ALA A 67 17.88 -12.07 -30.88
C ALA A 67 17.58 -11.34 -29.53
N THR A 68 17.66 -10.01 -29.54
CA THR A 68 17.36 -9.15 -28.41
C THR A 68 15.99 -8.47 -28.53
N GLY A 69 15.31 -8.66 -29.66
CA GLY A 69 13.97 -8.15 -29.90
C GLY A 69 12.94 -8.81 -28.95
N ARG A 70 11.89 -8.10 -28.64
CA ARG A 70 10.76 -8.60 -27.86
C ARG A 70 9.47 -8.35 -28.61
N LEU A 71 8.61 -9.36 -28.67
CA LEU A 71 7.26 -9.20 -29.19
C LEU A 71 6.34 -8.82 -28.04
N VAL A 72 5.75 -7.64 -28.13
CA VAL A 72 4.84 -7.09 -27.12
C VAL A 72 3.42 -7.15 -27.66
N THR A 73 2.48 -7.70 -26.89
CA THR A 73 1.10 -7.93 -27.32
C THR A 73 0.08 -7.00 -26.67
N ASP A 74 0.46 -6.28 -25.60
CA ASP A 74 -0.37 -5.22 -25.01
C ASP A 74 0.48 -4.14 -24.33
N LEU A 75 -0.17 -3.12 -23.73
CA LEU A 75 0.52 -1.97 -23.14
C LEU A 75 1.07 -2.23 -21.73
N ASN A 76 0.65 -3.28 -21.03
CA ASN A 76 1.20 -3.65 -19.73
C ASN A 76 2.45 -4.51 -19.88
N TYR A 77 3.45 -3.98 -20.60
CA TYR A 77 4.71 -4.70 -20.85
C TYR A 77 5.89 -4.07 -20.11
N ARG A 78 5.72 -2.89 -19.54
CA ARG A 78 6.83 -2.12 -18.98
C ARG A 78 6.36 -1.22 -17.83
N HIS A 79 7.15 -1.20 -16.76
CA HIS A 79 7.12 -0.17 -15.72
C HIS A 79 8.41 0.64 -15.82
N TRP A 80 8.32 1.90 -16.24
CA TRP A 80 9.48 2.76 -16.53
C TRP A 80 10.54 2.05 -17.41
N ASP A 81 11.69 1.69 -16.83
CA ASP A 81 12.84 1.05 -17.50
C ASP A 81 12.83 -0.48 -17.38
N HIS A 82 11.89 -1.07 -16.63
CA HIS A 82 11.81 -2.52 -16.44
C HIS A 82 10.68 -3.15 -17.23
N TYR A 83 10.97 -4.27 -17.89
CA TYR A 83 9.94 -5.10 -18.50
C TYR A 83 9.15 -5.85 -17.43
N VAL A 84 7.83 -5.99 -17.62
CA VAL A 84 6.93 -6.73 -16.72
C VAL A 84 7.07 -8.23 -17.02
N GLU A 85 8.12 -8.85 -16.46
CA GLU A 85 8.41 -10.28 -16.57
C GLU A 85 8.01 -11.05 -15.30
N SER A 86 7.68 -10.32 -14.22
CA SER A 86 7.18 -10.85 -12.97
C SER A 86 6.20 -9.86 -12.33
N MET A 87 5.33 -10.37 -11.47
CA MET A 87 4.39 -9.58 -10.68
C MET A 87 4.54 -9.92 -9.19
N PRO A 88 4.67 -8.92 -8.31
CA PRO A 88 4.69 -9.15 -6.88
C PRO A 88 3.31 -9.60 -6.38
N HIS A 89 3.30 -10.69 -5.61
CA HIS A 89 2.14 -11.19 -4.90
C HIS A 89 2.41 -11.28 -3.39
N PRO A 90 1.44 -10.94 -2.54
CA PRO A 90 1.52 -11.15 -1.10
C PRO A 90 1.10 -12.57 -0.73
N PHE A 91 1.92 -13.24 0.06
CA PHE A 91 1.67 -14.57 0.57
C PHE A 91 1.48 -14.55 2.07
N VAL A 92 0.42 -15.17 2.57
CA VAL A 92 0.29 -15.45 4.00
C VAL A 92 1.08 -16.71 4.35
N ALA A 93 1.89 -16.59 5.40
CA ALA A 93 2.64 -17.70 5.95
C ALA A 93 2.39 -17.81 7.46
N THR A 94 2.47 -19.01 8.03
CA THR A 94 2.53 -19.21 9.48
C THR A 94 3.95 -19.02 10.00
N PHE A 95 4.04 -18.55 11.23
CA PHE A 95 5.30 -18.38 11.95
C PHE A 95 5.17 -18.97 13.36
N ASP A 96 6.03 -19.91 13.69
CA ASP A 96 6.05 -20.59 14.98
C ASP A 96 7.12 -20.05 15.96
N GLY A 97 7.73 -18.93 15.61
CA GLY A 97 8.85 -18.34 16.34
C GLY A 97 10.23 -18.77 15.82
N GLN A 98 10.31 -19.85 15.04
CA GLN A 98 11.56 -20.40 14.49
C GLN A 98 11.56 -20.52 12.97
N THR A 99 10.43 -20.90 12.38
CA THR A 99 10.29 -21.15 10.95
C THR A 99 9.08 -20.47 10.37
N VAL A 100 9.18 -20.12 9.08
CA VAL A 100 8.08 -19.56 8.29
C VAL A 100 7.66 -20.60 7.27
N LYS A 101 6.37 -20.96 7.28
CA LYS A 101 5.76 -21.86 6.29
C LYS A 101 4.70 -21.11 5.49
N VAL A 102 4.96 -20.93 4.20
CA VAL A 102 4.03 -20.29 3.26
C VAL A 102 2.77 -21.13 3.14
N GLN A 103 1.59 -20.50 3.25
CA GLN A 103 0.30 -21.17 3.19
C GLN A 103 -0.48 -20.83 1.93
N LYS A 104 -0.60 -19.52 1.58
CA LYS A 104 -1.48 -19.09 0.52
C LYS A 104 -1.00 -17.80 -0.13
N ASP A 105 -1.13 -17.72 -1.45
CA ASP A 105 -1.08 -16.51 -2.25
C ASP A 105 -2.43 -15.79 -2.14
N LEU A 106 -2.44 -14.49 -1.83
CA LEU A 106 -3.66 -13.69 -1.73
C LEU A 106 -4.30 -13.44 -3.11
N LEU A 107 -3.48 -13.45 -4.15
CA LEU A 107 -3.88 -13.20 -5.53
C LEU A 107 -3.77 -14.45 -6.40
N GLU A 108 -3.90 -15.66 -5.78
CA GLU A 108 -3.76 -16.93 -6.48
C GLU A 108 -4.64 -17.00 -7.73
N GLY A 109 -3.99 -17.19 -8.90
CA GLY A 109 -4.66 -17.23 -10.20
C GLY A 109 -5.07 -15.88 -10.79
N GLU A 110 -4.81 -14.76 -10.08
CA GLU A 110 -5.09 -13.41 -10.58
C GLU A 110 -3.85 -12.81 -11.28
N PRO A 111 -4.03 -12.14 -12.44
CA PRO A 111 -2.91 -11.54 -13.17
C PRO A 111 -2.63 -10.10 -12.71
N TYR A 112 -2.74 -9.83 -11.41
CA TYR A 112 -2.58 -8.50 -10.82
C TYR A 112 -1.38 -8.46 -9.89
N GLU A 113 -0.90 -7.27 -9.62
CA GLU A 113 0.23 -7.05 -8.73
C GLU A 113 -0.19 -6.40 -7.40
N CYS A 114 0.41 -6.84 -6.32
CA CYS A 114 0.36 -6.21 -5.02
C CYS A 114 1.66 -6.53 -4.25
N PRO A 115 2.45 -5.53 -3.88
CA PRO A 115 2.27 -4.07 -4.07
C PRO A 115 2.23 -3.64 -5.53
N MET A 116 1.61 -2.47 -5.80
CA MET A 116 1.58 -1.89 -7.14
C MET A 116 2.95 -1.33 -7.54
N MET A 117 3.43 -1.77 -8.69
CA MET A 117 4.68 -1.25 -9.22
C MET A 117 4.48 0.07 -9.99
N PRO A 118 5.51 0.92 -10.15
CA PRO A 118 6.91 0.66 -9.75
C PRO A 118 7.26 1.09 -8.32
N PHE A 119 6.39 1.81 -7.58
CA PHE A 119 6.74 2.47 -6.33
C PHE A 119 6.15 1.84 -5.07
N GLY A 120 5.21 0.90 -5.22
CA GLY A 120 4.56 0.27 -4.07
C GLY A 120 5.47 -0.70 -3.33
N GLY A 121 5.30 -0.77 -2.02
CA GLY A 121 5.99 -1.66 -1.11
C GLY A 121 5.07 -2.23 -0.04
N VAL A 122 5.65 -2.69 1.06
CA VAL A 122 4.92 -3.33 2.17
C VAL A 122 3.91 -2.38 2.84
N GLU A 123 4.05 -1.08 2.69
CA GLU A 123 3.10 -0.06 3.16
C GLU A 123 1.71 -0.18 2.51
N GLN A 124 1.63 -0.85 1.36
CA GLN A 124 0.36 -1.13 0.70
C GLN A 124 -0.40 -2.33 1.27
N LEU A 125 0.12 -2.92 2.37
CA LEU A 125 -0.53 -4.03 3.07
C LEU A 125 -0.59 -3.77 4.58
N ALA A 126 -1.73 -4.01 5.19
CA ALA A 126 -1.91 -3.82 6.62
C ALA A 126 -2.65 -5.00 7.26
N TRP A 127 -2.14 -5.48 8.39
CA TRP A 127 -2.86 -6.42 9.25
C TRP A 127 -3.91 -5.71 10.08
N SER A 128 -5.08 -6.33 10.22
CA SER A 128 -6.03 -5.94 11.27
C SER A 128 -5.45 -6.21 12.67
N PRO A 129 -5.80 -5.41 13.69
CA PRO A 129 -5.28 -5.60 15.05
C PRO A 129 -5.53 -7.00 15.63
N ASN A 130 -6.61 -7.67 15.20
CA ASN A 130 -6.94 -9.04 15.62
C ASN A 130 -6.27 -10.15 14.78
N SER A 131 -5.40 -9.78 13.81
CA SER A 131 -4.64 -10.70 12.95
C SER A 131 -5.50 -11.63 12.06
N LYS A 132 -6.76 -11.25 11.80
CA LYS A 132 -7.71 -12.07 11.01
C LYS A 132 -7.93 -11.56 9.60
N THR A 133 -7.66 -10.29 9.35
CA THR A 133 -7.90 -9.63 8.07
C THR A 133 -6.65 -8.90 7.61
N ILE A 134 -6.45 -8.86 6.30
CA ILE A 134 -5.41 -8.06 5.65
C ILE A 134 -6.10 -7.04 4.76
N ALA A 135 -5.80 -5.75 4.93
CA ALA A 135 -6.13 -4.73 3.96
C ALA A 135 -4.97 -4.61 2.97
N TYR A 136 -5.27 -4.51 1.68
CA TYR A 136 -4.23 -4.35 0.67
C TYR A 136 -4.70 -3.48 -0.49
N THR A 137 -3.76 -2.78 -1.12
CA THR A 137 -3.96 -2.01 -2.34
C THR A 137 -3.76 -2.91 -3.56
N CYS A 138 -4.67 -2.82 -4.53
CA CYS A 138 -4.49 -3.51 -5.81
C CYS A 138 -5.23 -2.78 -6.92
N ARG A 139 -4.61 -2.66 -8.09
CA ARG A 139 -5.25 -2.20 -9.33
C ARG A 139 -5.61 -3.42 -10.18
N LYS A 140 -6.83 -3.94 -10.00
CA LYS A 140 -7.30 -5.15 -10.70
C LYS A 140 -7.72 -4.85 -12.15
N LYS A 141 -6.74 -4.45 -12.95
CA LYS A 141 -6.88 -4.14 -14.37
C LYS A 141 -5.76 -4.80 -15.17
N THR A 142 -5.98 -5.01 -16.48
CA THR A 142 -5.00 -5.61 -17.40
C THR A 142 -4.94 -4.84 -18.71
N GLY A 143 -3.86 -5.05 -19.48
CA GLY A 143 -3.69 -4.50 -20.81
C GLY A 143 -3.77 -2.99 -20.88
N VAL A 144 -4.55 -2.47 -21.82
CA VAL A 144 -4.77 -1.02 -22.02
C VAL A 144 -5.34 -0.36 -20.77
N ASN A 145 -6.28 -1.03 -20.08
CA ASN A 145 -6.91 -0.49 -18.87
C ASN A 145 -5.90 -0.29 -17.74
N TYR A 146 -4.95 -1.20 -17.60
CA TYR A 146 -3.87 -1.05 -16.63
C TYR A 146 -2.98 0.16 -16.96
N ALA A 147 -2.65 0.36 -18.23
CA ALA A 147 -1.73 1.40 -18.68
C ALA A 147 -2.28 2.83 -18.55
N ILE A 148 -3.60 3.03 -18.62
CA ILE A 148 -4.23 4.35 -18.65
C ILE A 148 -5.02 4.70 -17.39
N SER A 149 -5.26 3.74 -16.51
CA SER A 149 -6.08 3.95 -15.30
C SER A 149 -5.20 4.05 -14.05
N THR A 150 -5.53 5.01 -13.19
CA THR A 150 -5.00 5.12 -11.83
C THR A 150 -5.92 4.49 -10.79
N ASP A 151 -7.03 3.86 -11.22
CA ASP A 151 -8.07 3.29 -10.36
C ASP A 151 -7.58 2.02 -9.65
N SER A 152 -6.91 2.21 -8.53
CA SER A 152 -6.61 1.15 -7.56
C SER A 152 -7.61 1.19 -6.42
N ASP A 153 -7.86 0.06 -5.81
CA ASP A 153 -8.83 -0.10 -4.73
C ASP A 153 -8.19 -0.70 -3.48
N ILE A 154 -8.84 -0.48 -2.34
CA ILE A 154 -8.52 -1.14 -1.09
C ILE A 154 -9.39 -2.38 -0.93
N TYR A 155 -8.74 -3.52 -0.77
CA TYR A 155 -9.38 -4.81 -0.55
C TYR A 155 -9.16 -5.30 0.87
N LEU A 156 -10.17 -5.97 1.44
CA LEU A 156 -10.05 -6.74 2.67
C LEU A 156 -10.01 -8.23 2.34
N TYR A 157 -8.97 -8.90 2.78
CA TYR A 157 -8.82 -10.35 2.67
C TYR A 157 -9.03 -10.98 4.05
N ASP A 158 -10.02 -11.87 4.18
CA ASP A 158 -10.21 -12.69 5.37
C ASP A 158 -9.27 -13.90 5.34
N VAL A 159 -8.40 -14.00 6.33
CA VAL A 159 -7.33 -15.01 6.35
C VAL A 159 -7.86 -16.44 6.52
N ALA A 160 -9.00 -16.60 7.16
CA ALA A 160 -9.58 -17.93 7.43
C ALA A 160 -10.36 -18.47 6.24
N SER A 161 -11.24 -17.64 5.65
CA SER A 161 -12.08 -18.05 4.51
C SER A 161 -11.37 -17.86 3.16
N GLY A 162 -10.41 -16.96 3.07
CA GLY A 162 -9.79 -16.53 1.83
C GLY A 162 -10.69 -15.65 0.97
N SER A 163 -11.80 -15.14 1.51
CA SER A 163 -12.69 -14.23 0.81
C SER A 163 -12.11 -12.82 0.75
N THR A 164 -12.43 -12.12 -0.34
CA THR A 164 -11.97 -10.74 -0.58
C THR A 164 -13.16 -9.81 -0.76
N LYS A 165 -13.13 -8.63 -0.14
CA LYS A 165 -14.13 -7.56 -0.28
C LYS A 165 -13.46 -6.27 -0.74
N ASN A 166 -13.99 -5.62 -1.78
CA ASN A 166 -13.58 -4.27 -2.19
C ASN A 166 -14.26 -3.22 -1.28
N LEU A 167 -13.49 -2.28 -0.73
CA LEU A 167 -14.01 -1.18 0.11
C LEU A 167 -14.35 0.08 -0.69
N CYS A 168 -13.77 0.23 -1.88
CA CYS A 168 -13.91 1.43 -2.68
C CYS A 168 -15.16 1.41 -3.56
N LYS A 169 -15.55 0.22 -4.03
CA LYS A 169 -16.66 0.03 -4.96
C LYS A 169 -17.83 -0.70 -4.29
N PRO A 170 -19.08 -0.44 -4.71
CA PRO A 170 -20.23 -1.23 -4.29
C PRO A 170 -20.14 -2.67 -4.80
N GLU A 171 -20.82 -3.58 -4.13
CA GLU A 171 -20.89 -4.97 -4.56
C GLU A 171 -21.50 -5.08 -5.96
N GLY A 172 -20.88 -5.90 -6.80
CA GLY A 172 -21.30 -6.10 -8.20
C GLY A 172 -20.93 -4.97 -9.16
N TYR A 173 -20.17 -3.97 -8.70
CA TYR A 173 -19.64 -2.92 -9.59
C TYR A 173 -18.80 -3.55 -10.71
N LYS A 174 -19.02 -3.07 -11.92
CA LYS A 174 -18.22 -3.42 -13.10
C LYS A 174 -17.65 -2.13 -13.69
N ASP A 175 -16.36 -2.13 -13.96
CA ASP A 175 -15.73 -1.04 -14.67
C ASP A 175 -16.41 -0.82 -16.03
N PRO A 176 -16.62 0.44 -16.42
CA PRO A 176 -17.07 0.72 -17.79
C PRO A 176 -16.02 0.22 -18.78
N GLU A 177 -16.47 -0.38 -19.87
CA GLU A 177 -15.57 -0.76 -20.96
C GLU A 177 -14.83 0.48 -21.47
N ILE A 178 -13.51 0.47 -21.39
CA ILE A 178 -12.67 1.53 -21.97
C ILE A 178 -12.56 1.25 -23.47
N ASN A 179 -13.27 2.04 -24.25
CA ASN A 179 -13.07 2.05 -25.69
C ASN A 179 -11.84 2.90 -26.01
N ALA A 180 -10.76 2.29 -26.49
CA ALA A 180 -9.51 2.95 -26.81
C ALA A 180 -9.63 4.12 -27.82
N THR A 181 -10.77 4.21 -28.53
CA THR A 181 -11.08 5.28 -29.48
C THR A 181 -11.83 6.46 -28.84
N LYS A 182 -12.34 6.32 -27.61
CA LYS A 182 -12.98 7.41 -26.88
C LYS A 182 -11.92 8.16 -26.09
N THR A 183 -11.79 9.47 -26.35
CA THR A 183 -10.89 10.34 -25.60
C THR A 183 -11.24 10.35 -24.10
N MET A 184 -10.26 10.58 -23.23
CA MET A 184 -10.42 10.67 -21.76
C MET A 184 -11.60 11.56 -21.31
N LYS A 185 -12.02 12.54 -22.12
CA LYS A 185 -13.18 13.40 -21.85
C LYS A 185 -14.52 12.65 -21.72
N THR A 186 -14.65 11.46 -22.29
CA THR A 186 -15.86 10.64 -22.20
C THR A 186 -15.82 9.61 -21.05
N GLN A 187 -14.72 9.53 -20.34
CA GLN A 187 -14.59 8.74 -19.10
C GLN A 187 -14.91 9.59 -17.85
N ALA A 188 -15.46 10.80 -18.02
CA ALA A 188 -16.01 11.57 -16.92
C ALA A 188 -16.96 10.66 -16.15
N VAL A 189 -16.49 10.25 -14.98
CA VAL A 189 -17.21 9.44 -14.02
C VAL A 189 -18.62 10.01 -13.89
N ASN A 190 -19.60 9.15 -13.91
CA ASN A 190 -20.97 9.50 -13.63
C ASN A 190 -21.07 9.99 -12.17
N HIS A 191 -20.88 11.29 -11.95
CA HIS A 191 -20.92 11.92 -10.62
C HIS A 191 -22.24 11.71 -9.87
N GLN A 192 -23.25 11.11 -10.51
CA GLN A 192 -24.54 10.78 -9.91
C GLN A 192 -24.48 9.58 -8.93
N GLN A 193 -23.40 8.79 -8.93
CA GLN A 193 -23.27 7.60 -8.07
C GLN A 193 -22.44 7.83 -6.77
N GLY A 194 -22.09 9.06 -6.44
CA GLY A 194 -21.20 9.36 -5.32
C GLY A 194 -19.72 9.18 -5.66
N ASP A 195 -18.86 9.27 -4.63
CA ASP A 195 -17.41 9.07 -4.80
C ASP A 195 -17.09 7.58 -4.82
N LEU A 196 -16.75 7.06 -6.00
CA LEU A 196 -16.40 5.66 -6.24
C LEU A 196 -14.87 5.41 -6.10
N ASN A 197 -14.10 6.37 -5.59
CA ASN A 197 -12.64 6.21 -5.46
C ASN A 197 -12.01 5.76 -6.79
N MET A 198 -12.14 6.55 -7.84
CA MET A 198 -11.69 6.18 -9.18
C MET A 198 -10.22 6.51 -9.46
N GLY A 199 -9.55 7.23 -8.57
CA GLY A 199 -8.11 7.48 -8.62
C GLY A 199 -7.31 6.45 -7.84
N TYR A 200 -6.06 6.78 -7.49
CA TYR A 200 -5.26 5.92 -6.61
C TYR A 200 -5.85 5.88 -5.20
N ASP A 201 -6.13 4.67 -4.72
CA ASP A 201 -6.39 4.36 -3.32
C ASP A 201 -5.25 3.47 -2.81
N THR A 202 -4.46 3.99 -1.85
CA THR A 202 -3.19 3.38 -1.45
C THR A 202 -2.96 3.43 0.07
N ASN A 203 -2.02 2.62 0.56
CA ASN A 203 -1.47 2.66 1.90
C ASN A 203 -2.53 2.51 3.01
N PRO A 204 -3.32 1.41 3.01
CA PRO A 204 -4.36 1.20 4.00
C PRO A 204 -3.77 0.99 5.40
N GLN A 205 -4.45 1.53 6.43
CA GLN A 205 -4.12 1.30 7.83
C GLN A 205 -5.39 1.08 8.63
N PHE A 206 -5.42 0.03 9.44
CA PHE A 206 -6.51 -0.16 10.42
C PHE A 206 -6.35 0.79 11.60
N SER A 207 -7.48 1.27 12.13
CA SER A 207 -7.48 1.88 13.45
C SER A 207 -7.06 0.87 14.53
N PRO A 208 -6.43 1.28 15.64
CA PRO A 208 -6.01 0.39 16.71
C PRO A 208 -7.14 -0.47 17.31
N ASP A 209 -8.37 0.02 17.35
CA ASP A 209 -9.54 -0.73 17.80
C ASP A 209 -10.15 -1.66 16.71
N GLY A 210 -9.64 -1.58 15.48
CA GLY A 210 -10.08 -2.40 14.35
C GLY A 210 -11.44 -2.05 13.77
N LYS A 211 -12.02 -0.87 14.09
CA LYS A 211 -13.33 -0.46 13.57
C LYS A 211 -13.27 0.29 12.26
N TYR A 212 -12.13 0.86 11.93
CA TYR A 212 -11.93 1.68 10.74
C TYR A 212 -10.75 1.20 9.92
N VAL A 213 -10.79 1.48 8.64
CA VAL A 213 -9.63 1.47 7.74
C VAL A 213 -9.49 2.86 7.14
N ALA A 214 -8.29 3.43 7.21
CA ALA A 214 -7.96 4.68 6.54
C ALA A 214 -6.98 4.43 5.41
N TRP A 215 -7.02 5.28 4.37
CA TRP A 215 -6.08 5.22 3.24
C TRP A 215 -5.97 6.56 2.53
N GLN A 216 -4.91 6.72 1.75
CA GLN A 216 -4.75 7.86 0.84
C GLN A 216 -5.59 7.63 -0.41
N SER A 217 -6.36 8.66 -0.83
CA SER A 217 -7.34 8.53 -1.91
C SER A 217 -7.30 9.71 -2.87
N MET A 218 -6.95 9.46 -4.11
CA MET A 218 -7.15 10.39 -5.22
C MET A 218 -8.56 10.24 -5.78
N LYS A 219 -9.12 11.32 -6.33
CA LYS A 219 -10.52 11.34 -6.78
C LYS A 219 -10.68 10.86 -8.22
N ASN A 220 -9.79 11.30 -9.11
CA ASN A 220 -10.01 11.21 -10.54
C ASN A 220 -9.14 10.12 -11.18
N ASN A 221 -9.76 9.29 -12.01
CA ASN A 221 -9.06 8.27 -12.79
C ASN A 221 -8.15 8.91 -13.85
N GLY A 222 -6.93 8.39 -13.98
CA GLY A 222 -5.95 8.82 -14.98
C GLY A 222 -5.16 10.07 -14.62
N TYR A 223 -5.29 10.60 -13.40
CA TYR A 223 -4.57 11.78 -12.94
C TYR A 223 -3.61 11.45 -11.80
N GLU A 224 -2.33 11.25 -12.11
CA GLU A 224 -1.29 10.96 -11.12
C GLU A 224 -0.93 12.15 -10.23
N SER A 225 -1.28 13.36 -10.65
CA SER A 225 -1.07 14.61 -9.90
C SER A 225 -2.32 15.07 -9.13
N ASP A 226 -3.34 14.21 -9.01
CA ASP A 226 -4.53 14.54 -8.22
C ASP A 226 -4.19 14.59 -6.73
N ARG A 227 -5.00 15.32 -5.96
CA ARG A 227 -4.77 15.48 -4.52
C ARG A 227 -4.99 14.16 -3.76
N ASN A 228 -4.00 13.74 -2.98
CA ASN A 228 -4.14 12.68 -2.01
C ASN A 228 -4.98 13.17 -0.81
N ARG A 229 -6.22 12.72 -0.74
CA ARG A 229 -7.13 12.93 0.39
C ARG A 229 -6.93 11.82 1.42
N LEU A 230 -7.34 12.02 2.66
CA LEU A 230 -7.37 10.99 3.69
C LEU A 230 -8.79 10.44 3.84
N CYS A 231 -9.01 9.24 3.33
CA CYS A 231 -10.29 8.52 3.43
C CYS A 231 -10.32 7.63 4.67
N VAL A 232 -11.45 7.62 5.38
CA VAL A 232 -11.71 6.72 6.50
C VAL A 232 -13.00 5.94 6.23
N TYR A 233 -12.93 4.62 6.31
CA TYR A 233 -14.03 3.70 6.10
C TYR A 233 -14.43 3.03 7.42
N ASN A 234 -15.71 3.11 7.77
CA ASN A 234 -16.27 2.43 8.94
C ASN A 234 -16.63 0.99 8.56
N LEU A 235 -15.97 -0.01 9.14
CA LEU A 235 -16.16 -1.42 8.81
C LEU A 235 -17.54 -1.97 9.18
N ALA A 236 -18.22 -1.38 10.16
CA ALA A 236 -19.55 -1.81 10.59
C ALA A 236 -20.66 -1.24 9.71
N THR A 237 -20.54 0.03 9.28
CA THR A 237 -21.61 0.73 8.55
C THR A 237 -21.37 0.80 7.04
N GLY A 238 -20.12 0.64 6.59
CA GLY A 238 -19.73 0.86 5.20
C GLY A 238 -19.60 2.33 4.80
N GLU A 239 -19.71 3.25 5.76
CA GLU A 239 -19.60 4.69 5.48
C GLU A 239 -18.15 5.10 5.19
N LYS A 240 -17.95 5.87 4.12
CA LYS A 240 -16.69 6.54 3.77
C LYS A 240 -16.75 8.01 4.14
N LYS A 241 -15.67 8.54 4.74
CA LYS A 241 -15.48 9.96 5.02
C LYS A 241 -14.09 10.42 4.64
N TYR A 242 -13.96 11.63 4.12
CA TYR A 242 -12.69 12.30 3.89
C TYR A 242 -12.43 13.27 5.04
N VAL A 243 -11.43 12.95 5.87
CA VAL A 243 -11.22 13.63 7.17
C VAL A 243 -10.14 14.71 7.15
N ALA A 244 -9.55 15.00 5.99
CA ALA A 244 -8.56 16.10 5.81
C ALA A 244 -8.96 17.09 4.70
N GLU A 245 -10.25 17.21 4.37
CA GLU A 245 -10.73 18.05 3.25
C GLU A 245 -10.41 19.55 3.42
N LYS A 246 -10.29 20.03 4.67
CA LYS A 246 -9.91 21.41 4.99
C LYS A 246 -8.42 21.70 4.77
N PHE A 247 -7.61 20.68 4.56
CA PHE A 247 -6.20 20.80 4.19
C PHE A 247 -6.08 20.82 2.67
N ASP A 248 -5.77 21.98 2.13
CA ASP A 248 -5.75 22.19 0.67
C ASP A 248 -4.42 21.78 0.03
N SER A 249 -3.93 20.59 0.38
CA SER A 249 -2.75 19.96 -0.21
C SER A 249 -2.82 18.44 -0.05
N ASN A 250 -1.75 17.73 -0.43
CA ASN A 250 -1.65 16.29 -0.30
C ASN A 250 -1.46 15.84 1.16
N VAL A 251 -2.08 14.73 1.51
CA VAL A 251 -1.69 13.91 2.65
C VAL A 251 -0.59 12.96 2.17
N ASP A 252 0.67 13.24 2.52
CA ASP A 252 1.82 12.49 2.02
C ASP A 252 2.07 11.21 2.81
N ALA A 253 1.83 11.22 4.12
CA ALA A 253 1.80 10.05 4.97
C ALA A 253 0.89 10.31 6.18
N PHE A 254 0.39 9.24 6.82
CA PHE A 254 -0.47 9.37 7.99
C PHE A 254 -0.27 8.20 8.96
N CYS A 255 -0.72 8.36 10.20
CA CYS A 255 -0.85 7.28 11.18
C CYS A 255 -2.02 7.53 12.14
N TRP A 256 -2.60 6.45 12.67
CA TRP A 256 -3.63 6.51 13.69
C TRP A 256 -3.04 6.79 15.07
N ASN A 257 -3.68 7.62 15.86
CA ASN A 257 -3.45 7.67 17.30
C ASN A 257 -4.03 6.43 17.99
N ALA A 258 -3.49 6.06 19.14
CA ALA A 258 -3.95 4.92 19.95
C ALA A 258 -5.43 5.03 20.36
N ASP A 259 -6.03 6.23 20.37
CA ASP A 259 -7.44 6.47 20.67
C ASP A 259 -8.42 6.02 19.58
N SER A 260 -7.94 5.62 18.39
CA SER A 260 -8.73 5.25 17.21
C SER A 260 -9.70 6.33 16.71
N LYS A 261 -9.50 7.60 17.10
CA LYS A 261 -10.34 8.75 16.73
C LYS A 261 -9.56 9.88 16.09
N THR A 262 -8.27 9.95 16.38
CA THR A 262 -7.35 10.95 15.90
C THR A 262 -6.39 10.34 14.89
N LEU A 263 -6.12 11.07 13.80
CA LEU A 263 -5.09 10.74 12.82
C LEU A 263 -4.08 11.88 12.78
N TYR A 264 -2.81 11.51 12.68
CA TYR A 264 -1.73 12.43 12.37
C TYR A 264 -1.32 12.24 10.93
N PHE A 265 -0.99 13.32 10.25
CA PHE A 265 -0.51 13.26 8.86
C PHE A 265 0.53 14.34 8.60
N ILE A 266 1.32 14.14 7.57
CA ILE A 266 2.24 15.13 7.03
C ILE A 266 1.76 15.54 5.65
N GLY A 267 2.04 16.81 5.29
CA GLY A 267 1.68 17.36 3.99
C GLY A 267 2.38 18.69 3.75
N CYS A 268 2.57 19.01 2.48
CA CYS A 268 3.25 20.22 2.05
C CYS A 268 2.30 21.43 2.12
N TRP A 269 2.71 22.46 2.84
CA TRP A 269 2.07 23.77 2.86
C TRP A 269 3.13 24.86 2.91
N HIS A 270 3.01 25.85 2.02
CA HIS A 270 4.00 26.94 1.87
C HIS A 270 5.44 26.43 1.68
N ALA A 271 5.61 25.40 0.84
CA ALA A 271 6.89 24.79 0.50
C ALA A 271 7.62 24.05 1.65
N CYS A 272 6.93 23.75 2.77
CA CYS A 272 7.45 22.94 3.86
C CYS A 272 6.47 21.79 4.16
N ILE A 273 7.01 20.60 4.39
CA ILE A 273 6.20 19.44 4.79
C ILE A 273 6.09 19.43 6.31
N ASN A 274 4.95 19.90 6.81
CA ASN A 274 4.66 19.99 8.23
C ASN A 274 3.71 18.88 8.70
N MET A 275 3.61 18.72 10.02
CA MET A 275 2.74 17.74 10.68
C MET A 275 1.41 18.37 11.08
N TYR A 276 0.34 17.63 10.84
CA TYR A 276 -1.03 18.02 11.12
C TYR A 276 -1.75 16.91 11.89
N GLN A 277 -2.86 17.28 12.52
CA GLN A 277 -3.80 16.39 13.15
C GLN A 277 -5.18 16.56 12.54
N THR A 278 -5.92 15.46 12.40
CA THR A 278 -7.35 15.48 12.10
C THR A 278 -8.09 14.47 13.00
N ASN A 279 -9.42 14.54 13.01
CA ASN A 279 -10.29 13.59 13.70
C ASN A 279 -11.38 13.05 12.75
N LEU A 280 -12.21 12.14 13.24
CA LEU A 280 -13.29 11.54 12.43
C LEU A 280 -14.38 12.54 12.00
N ASN A 281 -14.39 13.77 12.56
CA ASN A 281 -15.28 14.85 12.12
C ASN A 281 -14.65 15.73 11.02
N GLY A 282 -13.35 15.56 10.73
CA GLY A 282 -12.64 16.35 9.74
C GLY A 282 -12.11 17.70 10.25
N ASP A 283 -11.91 17.83 11.57
CA ASP A 283 -11.30 19.01 12.18
C ASP A 283 -9.78 18.91 12.04
N VAL A 284 -9.19 19.79 11.23
CA VAL A 284 -7.76 19.82 10.95
C VAL A 284 -7.07 20.92 11.74
N ARG A 285 -5.92 20.62 12.34
CA ARG A 285 -5.02 21.62 12.94
C ARG A 285 -3.56 21.30 12.64
N ALA A 286 -2.73 22.31 12.47
CA ALA A 286 -1.28 22.18 12.39
C ALA A 286 -0.72 21.81 13.79
N LEU A 287 0.28 20.93 13.80
CA LEU A 287 1.07 20.57 14.99
C LEU A 287 2.45 21.19 14.96
N THR A 288 2.99 21.44 13.77
CA THR A 288 4.28 22.08 13.56
C THR A 288 4.13 23.20 12.54
N ASP A 289 5.06 24.15 12.59
CA ASP A 289 5.21 25.26 11.65
C ASP A 289 6.72 25.53 11.48
N ASP A 290 7.41 24.53 10.98
CA ASP A 290 8.87 24.50 10.86
C ASP A 290 9.32 24.77 9.42
N TRP A 291 10.53 25.32 9.27
CA TRP A 291 11.24 25.42 7.99
C TRP A 291 12.00 24.15 7.61
N MET A 292 11.47 23.02 8.01
CA MET A 292 12.01 21.68 7.75
C MET A 292 10.93 20.80 7.20
N ASP A 293 11.33 19.69 6.56
CA ASP A 293 10.42 18.74 5.94
C ASP A 293 10.38 17.44 6.75
N PHE A 294 9.17 17.00 7.09
CA PHE A 294 8.95 15.67 7.65
C PHE A 294 8.88 14.65 6.51
N GLY A 295 9.72 13.60 6.56
CA GLY A 295 9.76 12.54 5.54
C GLY A 295 8.86 11.34 5.86
N SER A 296 8.68 11.03 7.14
CA SER A 296 7.88 9.90 7.61
C SER A 296 7.34 10.13 9.01
N ILE A 297 6.22 9.45 9.32
CA ILE A 297 5.63 9.45 10.67
C ILE A 297 5.08 8.07 11.03
N GLN A 298 5.22 7.68 12.29
CA GLN A 298 4.52 6.52 12.85
C GLN A 298 4.30 6.69 14.36
N MET A 299 3.26 6.06 14.89
CA MET A 299 3.04 6.02 16.33
C MET A 299 4.11 5.18 17.02
N LEU A 300 4.66 5.71 18.12
CA LEU A 300 5.61 5.00 18.97
C LEU A 300 4.83 4.12 19.97
N GLY A 301 4.35 2.98 19.49
CA GLY A 301 3.48 2.09 20.26
C GLY A 301 2.25 2.83 20.82
N ASN A 302 1.90 2.56 22.08
CA ASN A 302 0.77 3.20 22.78
C ASN A 302 1.20 4.41 23.64
N THR A 303 2.35 5.01 23.34
CA THR A 303 2.90 6.10 24.18
C THR A 303 2.24 7.46 23.95
N GLY A 304 1.40 7.59 22.93
CA GLY A 304 0.86 8.89 22.48
C GLY A 304 1.89 9.77 21.79
N LYS A 305 3.09 9.28 21.54
CA LYS A 305 4.17 10.01 20.85
C LYS A 305 4.34 9.50 19.42
N ILE A 306 4.81 10.37 18.53
CA ILE A 306 5.06 10.08 17.13
C ILE A 306 6.59 10.01 16.93
N LEU A 307 7.05 8.93 16.29
CA LEU A 307 8.39 8.89 15.72
C LEU A 307 8.30 9.46 14.31
N ALA A 308 9.16 10.44 14.00
CA ALA A 308 9.18 11.09 12.71
C ALA A 308 10.62 11.22 12.19
N SER A 309 10.81 11.14 10.87
CA SER A 309 12.03 11.64 10.23
C SER A 309 11.84 13.09 9.80
N ARG A 310 12.90 13.88 9.90
CA ARG A 310 12.90 15.30 9.51
C ARG A 310 14.22 15.70 8.93
N HIS A 311 14.21 16.48 7.87
CA HIS A 311 15.39 17.02 7.19
C HIS A 311 15.20 18.47 6.76
N SER A 312 16.25 19.07 6.23
CA SER A 312 16.22 20.37 5.55
C SER A 312 17.24 20.39 4.43
N ILE A 313 17.31 21.49 3.67
CA ILE A 313 18.31 21.65 2.61
C ILE A 313 19.76 21.53 3.12
N SER A 314 19.99 21.80 4.40
CA SER A 314 21.34 21.79 5.02
C SER A 314 21.51 20.68 6.07
N GLN A 315 20.50 19.84 6.29
CA GLN A 315 20.52 18.79 7.31
C GLN A 315 19.93 17.50 6.73
N ALA A 316 20.67 16.40 6.84
CA ALA A 316 20.20 15.08 6.47
C ALA A 316 19.02 14.63 7.37
N ASP A 317 18.33 13.56 6.95
CA ASP A 317 17.27 12.95 7.76
C ASP A 317 17.77 12.53 9.14
N GLU A 318 17.09 13.00 10.17
CA GLU A 318 17.27 12.58 11.56
C GLU A 318 15.92 12.14 12.15
N LEU A 319 15.99 11.30 13.19
CA LEU A 319 14.80 10.78 13.87
C LEU A 319 14.46 11.66 15.07
N TYR A 320 13.20 12.02 15.17
CA TYR A 320 12.61 12.82 16.23
C TYR A 320 11.46 12.11 16.91
N VAL A 321 11.30 12.34 18.21
CA VAL A 321 10.11 11.93 18.97
C VAL A 321 9.28 13.19 19.24
N ILE A 322 8.11 13.24 18.65
CA ILE A 322 7.17 14.37 18.76
C ILE A 322 6.08 14.01 19.80
N THR A 323 5.77 14.96 20.67
CA THR A 323 4.60 14.89 21.56
C THR A 323 3.56 15.86 21.01
N PRO A 324 2.42 15.34 20.45
CA PRO A 324 1.37 16.16 19.83
C PRO A 324 0.63 17.08 20.79
#